data_cf76ff95e4817f1fcf6cb42361d0af24
#
_entry.id   cf76ff95e4817f1fcf6cb42361d0af24
#
_cell.length_a   1.000
_cell.length_b   1.000
_cell.length_c   1.000
_cell.angle_alpha   90.00
_cell.angle_beta   90.00
_cell.angle_gamma   90.00
#
_symmetry.space_group_name_H-M   'P 1'
#
loop_
_entity.id
_entity.type
_entity.pdbx_description
1 polymer ?
#
loop_
_entity_poly.entity_id
_entity_poly.type
_entity_poly.pdbx_seq_one_letter_code
_entity_poly.pdbx_strand_id
1 'polypeptide(L)'
;VIGDGNHSSNYPKKEELVAKGVPFIRSTNLVDGEISDEDMRFLSPEKHAQLKKGHLKTGDILFTNRGEIGKTAIVDAGHEGSNLNSQIAWLRCSETLNNRFLFHVLNSGAIKSHLELSKNGAALQQFTIRQIKELKIPIPPKDQQRALVVSLDGLSSETQRLARLYERKLVALEALKKSLLHQAFSGEL
;
A
#
# COMPACT_ATOMS: atom_id res chain seq x y z
N VAL A 1 -5.01 16.58 -5.36
CA VAL A 1 -6.43 16.19 -5.16
C VAL A 1 -6.45 14.93 -4.31
N ILE A 2 -7.45 14.81 -3.40
CA ILE A 2 -7.63 13.62 -2.56
C ILE A 2 -9.08 13.17 -2.68
N GLY A 3 -9.30 11.88 -2.85
CA GLY A 3 -10.63 11.27 -2.93
C GLY A 3 -10.65 9.86 -2.34
N ASP A 4 -11.79 9.21 -2.44
CA ASP A 4 -12.04 7.85 -1.99
C ASP A 4 -12.80 7.03 -3.03
N GLY A 5 -13.08 5.77 -2.74
CA GLY A 5 -13.92 4.91 -3.55
C GLY A 5 -15.42 5.20 -3.39
N ASN A 6 -16.23 4.38 -4.03
CA ASN A 6 -17.69 4.47 -3.93
C ASN A 6 -18.19 3.87 -2.62
N HIS A 7 -19.29 4.39 -2.10
CA HIS A 7 -19.91 3.99 -0.84
C HIS A 7 -21.40 3.67 -1.03
N SER A 8 -22.00 3.05 -0.01
CA SER A 8 -23.45 2.79 0.07
C SER A 8 -23.99 2.03 -1.14
N SER A 9 -25.07 2.49 -1.74
CA SER A 9 -25.73 1.86 -2.89
C SER A 9 -24.86 1.73 -4.14
N ASN A 10 -23.84 2.59 -4.28
CA ASN A 10 -22.91 2.56 -5.42
C ASN A 10 -21.71 1.62 -5.19
N TYR A 11 -21.57 1.05 -3.98
CA TYR A 11 -20.50 0.08 -3.73
C TYR A 11 -20.78 -1.22 -4.48
N PRO A 12 -19.80 -1.79 -5.20
CA PRO A 12 -19.99 -3.04 -5.94
C PRO A 12 -20.42 -4.19 -5.03
N LYS A 13 -21.49 -4.89 -5.37
CA LYS A 13 -21.93 -6.09 -4.68
C LYS A 13 -21.09 -7.30 -5.13
N LYS A 14 -21.10 -8.36 -4.32
CA LYS A 14 -20.32 -9.57 -4.62
C LYS A 14 -20.70 -10.18 -5.98
N GLU A 15 -21.97 -10.11 -6.34
CA GLU A 15 -22.53 -10.66 -7.60
C GLU A 15 -22.13 -9.81 -8.82
N GLU A 16 -21.66 -8.58 -8.61
CA GLU A 16 -21.20 -7.68 -9.67
C GLU A 16 -19.68 -7.79 -9.93
N LEU A 17 -19.01 -8.67 -9.16
CA LEU A 17 -17.62 -9.02 -9.40
C LEU A 17 -17.53 -10.14 -10.44
N VAL A 18 -16.59 -10.00 -11.36
CA VAL A 18 -16.38 -10.91 -12.49
C VAL A 18 -14.98 -11.54 -12.44
N ALA A 19 -14.78 -12.61 -13.21
CA ALA A 19 -13.48 -13.30 -13.24
C ALA A 19 -12.38 -12.49 -13.96
N LYS A 20 -12.77 -11.63 -14.91
CA LYS A 20 -11.86 -10.74 -15.67
C LYS A 20 -12.58 -9.44 -15.98
N GLY A 21 -11.87 -8.33 -15.94
CA GLY A 21 -12.44 -7.00 -16.20
C GLY A 21 -11.54 -5.89 -15.69
N VAL A 22 -12.14 -4.83 -15.16
CA VAL A 22 -11.40 -3.71 -14.55
C VAL A 22 -10.99 -4.08 -13.13
N PRO A 23 -9.71 -3.98 -12.75
CA PRO A 23 -9.26 -4.31 -11.40
C PRO A 23 -9.99 -3.49 -10.34
N PHE A 24 -10.41 -4.15 -9.26
CA PHE A 24 -11.04 -3.54 -8.09
C PHE A 24 -10.14 -3.71 -6.88
N ILE A 25 -9.28 -2.73 -6.66
CA ILE A 25 -8.20 -2.76 -5.67
C ILE A 25 -8.78 -2.66 -4.26
N ARG A 26 -8.40 -3.60 -3.41
CA ARG A 26 -8.75 -3.66 -1.98
C ARG A 26 -7.53 -3.40 -1.12
N SER A 27 -7.74 -3.11 0.16
CA SER A 27 -6.65 -2.88 1.13
C SER A 27 -5.67 -4.07 1.23
N THR A 28 -6.16 -5.29 0.96
CA THR A 28 -5.32 -6.52 0.90
C THR A 28 -4.39 -6.56 -0.30
N ASN A 29 -4.68 -5.81 -1.35
CA ASN A 29 -3.83 -5.72 -2.53
C ASN A 29 -2.69 -4.70 -2.37
N LEU A 30 -2.66 -3.91 -1.28
CA LEU A 30 -1.55 -3.00 -0.99
C LEU A 30 -0.49 -3.75 -0.17
N VAL A 31 0.60 -4.13 -0.82
CA VAL A 31 1.69 -4.94 -0.26
C VAL A 31 3.02 -4.26 -0.55
N ASP A 32 3.80 -3.96 0.48
CA ASP A 32 5.17 -3.41 0.39
C ASP A 32 5.33 -2.16 -0.51
N GLY A 33 4.27 -1.34 -0.58
CA GLY A 33 4.27 -0.10 -1.36
C GLY A 33 3.84 -0.25 -2.81
N GLU A 34 3.44 -1.45 -3.21
CA GLU A 34 3.00 -1.82 -4.55
C GLU A 34 1.58 -2.39 -4.55
N ILE A 35 0.98 -2.53 -5.72
CA ILE A 35 -0.32 -3.18 -5.90
C ILE A 35 -0.07 -4.64 -6.31
N SER A 36 -0.51 -5.57 -5.47
CA SER A 36 -0.43 -7.01 -5.74
C SER A 36 -1.68 -7.48 -6.48
N ASP A 37 -1.46 -8.27 -7.53
CA ASP A 37 -2.52 -8.95 -8.29
C ASP A 37 -3.04 -10.21 -7.58
N GLU A 38 -2.43 -10.62 -6.48
CA GLU A 38 -2.89 -11.78 -5.70
C GLU A 38 -4.31 -11.52 -5.18
N ASP A 39 -5.22 -12.46 -5.42
CA ASP A 39 -6.65 -12.35 -5.09
C ASP A 39 -7.33 -11.09 -5.67
N MET A 40 -6.81 -10.50 -6.74
CA MET A 40 -7.43 -9.34 -7.38
C MET A 40 -8.89 -9.64 -7.75
N ARG A 41 -9.76 -8.70 -7.45
CA ARG A 41 -11.15 -8.72 -7.88
C ARG A 41 -11.34 -7.80 -9.09
N PHE A 42 -12.34 -8.11 -9.90
CA PHE A 42 -12.59 -7.35 -11.12
C PHE A 42 -14.04 -6.92 -11.19
N LEU A 43 -14.26 -5.76 -11.79
CA LEU A 43 -15.58 -5.24 -12.15
C LEU A 43 -15.82 -5.45 -13.65
N SER A 44 -17.08 -5.64 -14.03
CA SER A 44 -17.41 -5.55 -15.45
C SER A 44 -17.20 -4.12 -15.95
N PRO A 45 -16.89 -3.91 -17.25
CA PRO A 45 -16.76 -2.57 -17.81
C PRO A 45 -18.01 -1.71 -17.60
N GLU A 46 -19.21 -2.33 -17.66
CA GLU A 46 -20.49 -1.64 -17.46
C GLU A 46 -20.62 -1.17 -16.01
N LYS A 47 -20.26 -2.03 -15.05
CA LYS A 47 -20.27 -1.63 -13.63
C LYS A 47 -19.26 -0.54 -13.34
N HIS A 48 -18.04 -0.66 -13.88
CA HIS A 48 -17.00 0.36 -13.74
C HIS A 48 -17.46 1.72 -14.29
N ALA A 49 -18.12 1.74 -15.46
CA ALA A 49 -18.64 2.97 -16.06
C ALA A 49 -19.76 3.63 -15.21
N GLN A 50 -20.51 2.87 -14.42
CA GLN A 50 -21.53 3.38 -13.50
C GLN A 50 -20.93 4.02 -12.25
N LEU A 51 -19.72 3.64 -11.86
CA LEU A 51 -19.06 4.17 -10.68
C LEU A 51 -18.56 5.60 -10.97
N LYS A 52 -18.90 6.53 -10.07
CA LYS A 52 -18.58 7.96 -10.25
C LYS A 52 -17.27 8.38 -9.60
N LYS A 53 -16.67 7.49 -8.78
CA LYS A 53 -15.48 7.77 -8.00
C LYS A 53 -14.46 6.62 -8.09
N GLY A 54 -13.23 6.91 -7.71
CA GLY A 54 -12.20 5.91 -7.54
C GLY A 54 -11.59 5.42 -8.85
N HIS A 55 -11.67 6.22 -9.92
CA HIS A 55 -10.97 5.95 -11.17
C HIS A 55 -9.51 6.40 -11.02
N LEU A 56 -8.62 5.44 -10.97
CA LEU A 56 -7.21 5.65 -10.68
C LEU A 56 -6.43 6.07 -11.93
N LYS A 57 -5.38 6.84 -11.71
CA LYS A 57 -4.37 7.19 -12.72
C LYS A 57 -3.00 6.74 -12.26
N THR A 58 -2.15 6.40 -13.20
CA THR A 58 -0.74 6.15 -12.94
C THR A 58 -0.13 7.29 -12.12
N GLY A 59 0.58 6.94 -11.06
CA GLY A 59 1.18 7.89 -10.13
C GLY A 59 0.27 8.35 -8.99
N ASP A 60 -1.01 7.98 -8.96
CA ASP A 60 -1.83 8.16 -7.75
C ASP A 60 -1.22 7.37 -6.58
N ILE A 61 -1.28 7.94 -5.38
CA ILE A 61 -0.89 7.23 -4.17
C ILE A 61 -2.16 6.71 -3.51
N LEU A 62 -2.18 5.42 -3.21
CA LEU A 62 -3.22 4.78 -2.43
C LEU A 62 -2.83 4.80 -0.95
N PHE A 63 -3.81 5.02 -0.09
CA PHE A 63 -3.65 5.06 1.35
C PHE A 63 -4.84 4.39 2.02
N THR A 64 -4.62 3.30 2.75
CA THR A 64 -5.73 2.68 3.50
C THR A 64 -6.17 3.60 4.63
N ASN A 65 -7.43 3.98 4.60
CA ASN A 65 -8.02 4.91 5.55
C ASN A 65 -9.06 4.27 6.49
N ARG A 66 -9.30 2.96 6.33
CA ARG A 66 -10.14 2.13 7.22
C ARG A 66 -9.54 0.73 7.39
N GLY A 67 -9.84 0.10 8.52
CA GLY A 67 -9.29 -1.20 8.87
C GLY A 67 -7.82 -1.08 9.23
N GLU A 68 -6.94 -1.70 8.47
CA GLU A 68 -5.48 -1.56 8.63
C GLU A 68 -5.00 -0.24 8.01
N ILE A 69 -5.12 0.84 8.80
CA ILE A 69 -4.85 2.22 8.35
C ILE A 69 -3.35 2.43 8.15
N GLY A 70 -2.99 3.12 7.05
CA GLY A 70 -1.62 3.59 6.80
C GLY A 70 -0.82 2.73 5.81
N LYS A 71 -1.39 1.65 5.26
CA LYS A 71 -0.77 1.00 4.09
C LYS A 71 -0.84 1.95 2.89
N THR A 72 0.22 1.94 2.10
CA THR A 72 0.31 2.77 0.89
C THR A 72 0.78 1.96 -0.30
N ALA A 73 0.41 2.39 -1.50
CA ALA A 73 0.97 1.91 -2.76
C ALA A 73 0.93 3.04 -3.80
N ILE A 74 1.78 2.97 -4.82
CA ILE A 74 1.72 3.87 -5.97
C ILE A 74 1.08 3.10 -7.13
N VAL A 75 0.10 3.72 -7.78
CA VAL A 75 -0.55 3.15 -8.97
C VAL A 75 0.44 3.16 -10.13
N ASP A 76 0.78 2.00 -10.62
CA ASP A 76 1.62 1.80 -11.80
C ASP A 76 0.80 1.81 -13.11
N ALA A 77 1.47 1.72 -14.24
CA ALA A 77 0.80 1.73 -15.56
C ALA A 77 -0.12 0.53 -15.79
N GLY A 78 0.16 -0.63 -15.15
CA GLY A 78 -0.68 -1.83 -15.26
C GLY A 78 -2.03 -1.68 -14.55
N HIS A 79 -2.10 -0.77 -13.57
CA HIS A 79 -3.30 -0.52 -12.77
C HIS A 79 -3.98 0.81 -13.10
N GLU A 80 -3.56 1.50 -14.18
CA GLU A 80 -4.28 2.69 -14.63
C GLU A 80 -5.71 2.34 -15.04
N GLY A 81 -6.66 3.21 -14.69
CA GLY A 81 -8.08 2.98 -14.94
C GLY A 81 -8.75 2.02 -13.96
N SER A 82 -8.01 1.38 -13.06
CA SER A 82 -8.59 0.56 -12.00
C SER A 82 -9.54 1.34 -11.10
N ASN A 83 -10.39 0.63 -10.38
CA ASN A 83 -11.23 1.19 -9.34
C ASN A 83 -10.77 0.68 -7.96
N LEU A 84 -11.24 1.30 -6.89
CA LEU A 84 -10.83 0.93 -5.53
C LEU A 84 -12.01 0.82 -4.57
N ASN A 85 -11.81 0.04 -3.51
CA ASN A 85 -12.80 -0.11 -2.47
C ASN A 85 -12.87 1.14 -1.57
N SER A 86 -13.93 1.22 -0.76
CA SER A 86 -14.19 2.36 0.13
C SER A 86 -13.25 2.46 1.34
N GLN A 87 -12.32 1.52 1.50
CA GLN A 87 -11.33 1.52 2.59
C GLN A 87 -10.02 2.21 2.20
N ILE A 88 -9.93 2.66 0.97
CA ILE A 88 -8.73 3.28 0.41
C ILE A 88 -9.05 4.71 -0.03
N ALA A 89 -8.22 5.64 0.38
CA ALA A 89 -8.13 6.98 -0.19
C ALA A 89 -7.08 6.99 -1.31
N TRP A 90 -7.29 7.80 -2.34
CA TRP A 90 -6.29 8.07 -3.37
C TRP A 90 -5.87 9.53 -3.32
N LEU A 91 -4.56 9.77 -3.52
CA LEU A 91 -3.95 11.08 -3.50
C LEU A 91 -3.25 11.31 -4.85
N ARG A 92 -3.70 12.33 -5.59
CA ARG A 92 -3.11 12.74 -6.86
C ARG A 92 -2.32 14.02 -6.65
N CYS A 93 -1.02 13.94 -6.83
CA CYS A 93 -0.11 15.07 -6.66
C CYS A 93 -0.35 16.15 -7.72
N SER A 94 -0.05 17.39 -7.35
CA SER A 94 0.09 18.51 -8.30
C SER A 94 1.49 18.46 -8.92
N GLU A 95 1.71 19.33 -9.91
CA GLU A 95 3.02 19.44 -10.54
C GLU A 95 4.15 19.85 -9.57
N THR A 96 3.83 20.50 -8.45
CA THR A 96 4.82 20.96 -7.47
C THR A 96 5.23 19.87 -6.46
N LEU A 97 4.50 18.76 -6.40
CA LEU A 97 4.70 17.68 -5.43
C LEU A 97 5.02 16.37 -6.16
N ASN A 98 6.19 15.84 -5.93
CA ASN A 98 6.60 14.53 -6.44
C ASN A 98 5.82 13.42 -5.70
N ASN A 99 5.18 12.51 -6.43
CA ASN A 99 4.39 11.43 -5.85
C ASN A 99 5.24 10.44 -5.04
N ARG A 100 6.44 10.09 -5.51
CA ARG A 100 7.36 9.21 -4.79
C ARG A 100 7.85 9.86 -3.49
N PHE A 101 8.11 11.18 -3.50
CA PHE A 101 8.42 11.93 -2.29
C PHE A 101 7.25 11.87 -1.29
N LEU A 102 6.01 12.15 -1.73
CA LEU A 102 4.84 12.05 -0.86
C LEU A 102 4.62 10.63 -0.33
N PHE A 103 4.87 9.61 -1.15
CA PHE A 103 4.83 8.21 -0.71
C PHE A 103 5.78 7.96 0.46
N HIS A 104 7.02 8.41 0.38
CA HIS A 104 7.98 8.29 1.49
C HIS A 104 7.55 9.06 2.74
N VAL A 105 7.01 10.27 2.56
CA VAL A 105 6.49 11.06 3.68
C VAL A 105 5.36 10.32 4.39
N LEU A 106 4.40 9.76 3.65
CA LEU A 106 3.28 9.00 4.23
C LEU A 106 3.74 7.74 4.97
N ASN A 107 4.86 7.15 4.57
CA ASN A 107 5.47 5.99 5.22
C ASN A 107 6.44 6.35 6.34
N SER A 108 6.69 7.63 6.60
CA SER A 108 7.62 8.09 7.62
C SER A 108 7.17 7.75 9.04
N GLY A 109 8.14 7.63 9.95
CA GLY A 109 7.86 7.44 11.37
C GLY A 109 6.98 8.56 11.96
N ALA A 110 7.12 9.79 11.50
CA ALA A 110 6.30 10.91 11.94
C ALA A 110 4.81 10.71 11.63
N ILE A 111 4.47 10.28 10.39
CA ILE A 111 3.08 9.99 10.03
C ILE A 111 2.58 8.75 10.77
N LYS A 112 3.38 7.69 10.88
CA LYS A 112 3.00 6.49 11.65
C LYS A 112 2.70 6.83 13.11
N SER A 113 3.55 7.62 13.76
CA SER A 113 3.33 8.09 15.13
C SER A 113 2.06 8.95 15.25
N HIS A 114 1.80 9.84 14.26
CA HIS A 114 0.58 10.63 14.24
C HIS A 114 -0.69 9.76 14.14
N LEU A 115 -0.67 8.72 13.30
CA LEU A 115 -1.77 7.76 13.18
C LEU A 115 -1.98 6.99 14.50
N GLU A 116 -0.91 6.54 15.15
CA GLU A 116 -0.99 5.86 16.44
C GLU A 116 -1.57 6.77 17.54
N LEU A 117 -1.11 8.00 17.64
CA LEU A 117 -1.66 8.99 18.61
C LEU A 117 -3.13 9.32 18.35
N SER A 118 -3.57 9.23 17.11
CA SER A 118 -4.98 9.46 16.74
C SER A 118 -5.92 8.34 17.21
N LYS A 119 -5.40 7.21 17.69
CA LYS A 119 -6.19 6.07 18.18
C LYS A 119 -6.84 6.33 19.56
N ASN A 120 -6.41 7.34 20.33
CA ASN A 120 -6.99 7.75 21.62
C ASN A 120 -7.43 6.59 22.55
N GLY A 121 -6.60 5.54 22.65
CA GLY A 121 -6.90 4.37 23.50
C GLY A 121 -7.94 3.38 22.96
N ALA A 122 -8.58 3.67 21.83
CA ALA A 122 -9.44 2.76 21.08
C ALA A 122 -8.86 2.48 19.70
N ALA A 123 -9.24 1.36 19.08
CA ALA A 123 -8.83 1.10 17.70
C ALA A 123 -9.36 2.21 16.78
N LEU A 124 -8.48 2.90 16.06
CA LEU A 124 -8.88 3.89 15.07
C LEU A 124 -9.61 3.17 13.93
N GLN A 125 -10.94 3.32 13.88
CA GLN A 125 -11.74 2.65 12.85
C GLN A 125 -11.62 3.31 11.49
N GLN A 126 -11.31 4.59 11.43
CA GLN A 126 -11.20 5.37 10.20
C GLN A 126 -10.32 6.60 10.39
N PHE A 127 -9.41 6.84 9.43
CA PHE A 127 -8.71 8.10 9.23
C PHE A 127 -9.36 8.82 8.05
N THR A 128 -10.15 9.83 8.32
CA THR A 128 -11.03 10.46 7.32
C THR A 128 -10.25 11.22 6.25
N ILE A 129 -10.86 11.40 5.07
CA ILE A 129 -10.30 12.26 4.00
C ILE A 129 -9.99 13.68 4.52
N ARG A 130 -10.80 14.20 5.45
CA ARG A 130 -10.53 15.50 6.09
C ARG A 130 -9.23 15.46 6.88
N GLN A 131 -9.02 14.46 7.71
CA GLN A 131 -7.78 14.31 8.50
C GLN A 131 -6.55 14.12 7.58
N ILE A 132 -6.69 13.38 6.46
CA ILE A 132 -5.60 13.26 5.48
C ILE A 132 -5.25 14.63 4.89
N LYS A 133 -6.23 15.48 4.59
CA LYS A 133 -6.01 16.85 4.06
C LYS A 133 -5.39 17.79 5.11
N GLU A 134 -5.62 17.55 6.38
CA GLU A 134 -5.10 18.34 7.49
C GLU A 134 -3.66 17.95 7.89
N LEU A 135 -3.12 16.85 7.35
CA LEU A 135 -1.72 16.46 7.56
C LEU A 135 -0.78 17.57 7.08
N LYS A 136 0.00 18.11 8.00
CA LYS A 136 1.03 19.08 7.69
C LYS A 136 2.32 18.37 7.31
N ILE A 137 2.72 18.48 6.06
CA ILE A 137 3.95 17.90 5.54
C ILE A 137 4.87 18.99 5.02
N PRO A 138 6.19 18.92 5.27
CA PRO A 138 7.14 19.83 4.65
C PRO A 138 7.24 19.53 3.15
N ILE A 139 7.16 20.56 2.30
CA ILE A 139 7.30 20.43 0.85
C ILE A 139 8.52 21.23 0.41
N PRO A 140 9.70 20.61 0.32
CA PRO A 140 10.92 21.29 -0.17
C PRO A 140 10.82 21.55 -1.69
N PRO A 141 11.73 22.38 -2.24
CA PRO A 141 11.82 22.57 -3.69
C PRO A 141 11.96 21.24 -4.46
N LYS A 142 11.48 21.20 -5.70
CA LYS A 142 11.41 19.98 -6.53
C LYS A 142 12.74 19.22 -6.62
N ASP A 143 13.84 19.92 -6.75
CA ASP A 143 15.15 19.29 -6.87
C ASP A 143 15.56 18.58 -5.57
N GLN A 144 15.23 19.17 -4.42
CA GLN A 144 15.42 18.51 -3.13
C GLN A 144 14.49 17.31 -2.96
N GLN A 145 13.21 17.40 -3.40
CA GLN A 145 12.32 16.23 -3.41
C GLN A 145 12.92 15.09 -4.22
N ARG A 146 13.44 15.36 -5.43
CA ARG A 146 14.09 14.34 -6.28
C ARG A 146 15.32 13.72 -5.61
N ALA A 147 16.19 14.54 -5.04
CA ALA A 147 17.38 14.05 -4.34
C ALA A 147 17.02 13.15 -3.15
N LEU A 148 16.01 13.55 -2.36
CA LEU A 148 15.48 12.74 -1.26
C LEU A 148 14.89 11.41 -1.75
N VAL A 149 14.13 11.42 -2.84
CA VAL A 149 13.56 10.19 -3.43
C VAL A 149 14.68 9.23 -3.83
N VAL A 150 15.70 9.68 -4.55
CA VAL A 150 16.84 8.82 -4.96
C VAL A 150 17.49 8.18 -3.74
N SER A 151 17.75 8.97 -2.69
CA SER A 151 18.37 8.46 -1.46
C SER A 151 17.49 7.46 -0.71
N LEU A 152 16.20 7.77 -0.57
CA LEU A 152 15.24 6.92 0.16
C LEU A 152 14.93 5.63 -0.59
N ASP A 153 14.78 5.69 -1.92
CA ASP A 153 14.58 4.50 -2.75
C ASP A 153 15.80 3.58 -2.69
N GLY A 154 17.00 4.13 -2.72
CA GLY A 154 18.24 3.38 -2.55
C GLY A 154 18.31 2.67 -1.19
N LEU A 155 18.01 3.38 -0.10
CA LEU A 155 17.95 2.80 1.25
C LEU A 155 16.88 1.72 1.36
N SER A 156 15.69 1.96 0.80
CA SER A 156 14.60 0.97 0.81
C SER A 156 15.01 -0.31 0.08
N SER A 157 15.59 -0.18 -1.12
CA SER A 157 16.06 -1.32 -1.92
C SER A 157 17.12 -2.13 -1.17
N GLU A 158 18.11 -1.46 -0.55
CA GLU A 158 19.15 -2.14 0.21
C GLU A 158 18.60 -2.83 1.46
N THR A 159 17.68 -2.18 2.17
CA THR A 159 17.01 -2.77 3.33
C THR A 159 16.22 -4.03 2.95
N GLN A 160 15.48 -4.00 1.85
CA GLN A 160 14.76 -5.17 1.35
C GLN A 160 15.72 -6.29 0.92
N ARG A 161 16.83 -5.95 0.28
CA ARG A 161 17.88 -6.92 -0.08
C ARG A 161 18.44 -7.62 1.14
N LEU A 162 18.74 -6.86 2.19
CA LEU A 162 19.23 -7.40 3.46
C LEU A 162 18.19 -8.27 4.15
N ALA A 163 16.94 -7.84 4.22
CA ALA A 163 15.85 -8.61 4.80
C ALA A 163 15.74 -9.99 4.15
N ARG A 164 15.67 -10.05 2.80
CA ARG A 164 15.63 -11.32 2.05
C ARG A 164 16.87 -12.19 2.28
N LEU A 165 18.05 -11.60 2.50
CA LEU A 165 19.26 -12.33 2.83
C LEU A 165 19.15 -12.97 4.20
N TYR A 166 18.68 -12.22 5.21
CA TYR A 166 18.52 -12.74 6.56
C TYR A 166 17.43 -13.80 6.67
N GLU A 167 16.31 -13.64 5.97
CA GLU A 167 15.26 -14.66 5.88
C GLU A 167 15.82 -15.99 5.34
N ARG A 168 16.56 -15.94 4.24
CA ARG A 168 17.22 -17.15 3.68
C ARG A 168 18.21 -17.77 4.66
N LYS A 169 18.99 -16.96 5.39
CA LYS A 169 19.91 -17.48 6.41
C LYS A 169 19.18 -18.15 7.56
N LEU A 170 18.08 -17.58 8.03
CA LEU A 170 17.25 -18.18 9.08
C LEU A 170 16.71 -19.54 8.65
N VAL A 171 16.13 -19.64 7.46
CA VAL A 171 15.63 -20.91 6.91
C VAL A 171 16.76 -21.94 6.81
N ALA A 172 17.95 -21.57 6.34
CA ALA A 172 19.09 -22.47 6.24
C ALA A 172 19.58 -22.95 7.62
N LEU A 173 19.61 -22.08 8.61
CA LEU A 173 19.99 -22.41 9.99
C LEU A 173 18.98 -23.36 10.64
N GLU A 174 17.69 -23.16 10.42
CA GLU A 174 16.65 -24.08 10.90
C GLU A 174 16.76 -25.46 10.25
N ALA A 175 17.03 -25.50 8.94
CA ALA A 175 17.25 -26.77 8.23
C ALA A 175 18.50 -27.52 8.76
N LEU A 176 19.59 -26.78 8.97
CA LEU A 176 20.82 -27.34 9.55
C LEU A 176 20.57 -27.87 10.96
N LYS A 177 19.91 -27.10 11.82
CA LYS A 177 19.53 -27.55 13.17
C LYS A 177 18.71 -28.84 13.13
N LYS A 178 17.71 -28.92 12.25
CA LYS A 178 16.89 -30.12 12.05
C LYS A 178 17.73 -31.32 11.62
N SER A 179 18.65 -31.12 10.68
CA SER A 179 19.55 -32.18 10.20
C SER A 179 20.46 -32.70 11.31
N LEU A 180 21.11 -31.80 12.07
CA LEU A 180 21.98 -32.17 13.18
C LEU A 180 21.23 -32.95 14.30
N LEU A 181 20.02 -32.48 14.64
CA LEU A 181 19.19 -33.18 15.61
C LEU A 181 18.80 -34.57 15.11
N HIS A 182 18.45 -34.71 13.83
CA HIS A 182 18.13 -36.03 13.25
C HIS A 182 19.33 -36.96 13.34
N GLN A 183 20.53 -36.53 12.91
CA GLN A 183 21.76 -37.32 12.98
C GLN A 183 22.11 -37.72 14.41
N ALA A 184 21.96 -36.81 15.37
CA ALA A 184 22.22 -37.09 16.78
C ALA A 184 21.27 -38.15 17.35
N PHE A 185 20.00 -38.16 16.98
CA PHE A 185 19.00 -39.10 17.44
C PHE A 185 18.99 -40.44 16.67
N SER A 186 19.51 -40.47 15.43
CA SER A 186 19.66 -41.69 14.63
C SER A 186 20.99 -42.40 14.89
N GLY A 187 21.90 -41.80 15.67
CA GLY A 187 23.23 -42.39 15.93
C GLY A 187 24.20 -42.23 14.75
N GLU A 188 23.97 -41.26 13.88
CA GLU A 188 24.80 -40.98 12.70
C GLU A 188 25.82 -39.83 12.94
N LEU A 189 25.87 -39.30 14.17
CA LEU A 189 26.85 -38.32 14.64
C LEU A 189 27.92 -39.03 15.47
#